data_3d479dc06b73627858bd5a8fa02fe1f8
#
_entry.id   3d479dc06b73627858bd5a8fa02fe1f8
#
_cell.length_a   1.000
_cell.length_b   1.000
_cell.length_c   1.000
_cell.angle_alpha   90.00
_cell.angle_beta   90.00
_cell.angle_gamma   90.00
#
_symmetry.space_group_name_H-M   'P 1'
#
loop_
_entity.id
_entity.type
_entity.pdbx_description
1 polymer ?
#
loop_
_entity_poly.entity_id
_entity_poly.type
_entity_poly.pdbx_seq_one_letter_code
_entity_poly.pdbx_strand_id
1 'polypeptide(L)'
;MNLVQLLINGISYSQTQNGAYALILSEIEGERKLPIVIGTNEAQSIAIAIEKEIKPPRPLTHDLFKNFCIRFDIKIKQVIIHKLVDGVFYSSVICERDGIEEIIDSRSSDAIALAIRLSLIHISEPTRPYL
;
A
#
# COMPACT_ATOMS: atom_id res chain seq x y z
N MET A 1 -4.01 14.44 14.17
CA MET A 1 -3.79 12.97 14.26
C MET A 1 -2.33 12.67 14.01
N ASN A 2 -1.69 12.01 14.96
CA ASN A 2 -0.32 11.56 14.75
C ASN A 2 -0.29 10.30 13.92
N LEU A 3 0.60 10.26 12.95
CA LEU A 3 0.75 9.10 12.09
C LEU A 3 2.08 8.41 12.37
N VAL A 4 2.06 7.09 12.28
CA VAL A 4 3.24 6.26 12.40
C VAL A 4 3.66 5.84 11.00
N GLN A 5 4.90 6.11 10.65
CA GLN A 5 5.42 5.75 9.34
C GLN A 5 5.82 4.28 9.32
N LEU A 6 5.45 3.60 8.24
CA LEU A 6 5.69 2.18 8.06
C LEU A 6 6.52 1.93 6.81
N LEU A 7 7.21 0.80 6.81
CA LEU A 7 7.86 0.32 5.60
C LEU A 7 7.52 -1.16 5.40
N ILE A 8 7.70 -1.63 4.19
CA ILE A 8 7.41 -3.01 3.85
C ILE A 8 8.59 -3.87 4.28
N ASN A 9 8.29 -4.85 5.14
CA ASN A 9 9.30 -5.77 5.65
C ASN A 9 9.37 -7.06 4.86
N GLY A 10 8.30 -7.43 4.15
CA GLY A 10 8.29 -8.62 3.32
C GLY A 10 6.90 -9.14 3.06
N ILE A 11 6.86 -10.20 2.27
CA ILE A 11 5.63 -10.92 1.95
C ILE A 11 5.87 -12.37 2.30
N SER A 12 4.95 -12.97 3.06
CA SER A 12 5.01 -14.39 3.40
C SER A 12 3.75 -15.10 2.93
N TYR A 13 3.91 -16.35 2.52
CA TYR A 13 2.78 -17.17 2.11
C TYR A 13 2.10 -17.74 3.36
N SER A 14 0.77 -17.60 3.40
CA SER A 14 -0.01 -18.17 4.50
C SER A 14 -0.43 -19.59 4.15
N GLN A 15 0.00 -20.55 4.96
CA GLN A 15 -0.40 -21.95 4.74
C GLN A 15 -1.77 -22.25 5.33
N THR A 16 -2.28 -21.40 6.20
CA THR A 16 -3.58 -21.61 6.84
C THR A 16 -4.74 -21.11 6.00
N GLN A 17 -4.50 -20.20 5.07
CA GLN A 17 -5.50 -19.70 4.14
C GLN A 17 -5.02 -19.93 2.73
N ASN A 18 -5.66 -20.85 2.05
CA ASN A 18 -5.23 -21.28 0.73
C ASN A 18 -5.23 -20.10 -0.25
N GLY A 19 -4.09 -19.86 -0.89
CA GLY A 19 -3.94 -18.78 -1.85
C GLY A 19 -3.80 -17.39 -1.24
N ALA A 20 -3.64 -17.29 0.08
CA ALA A 20 -3.47 -16.01 0.74
C ALA A 20 -2.01 -15.76 1.09
N TYR A 21 -1.62 -14.50 1.10
CA TYR A 21 -0.31 -14.04 1.50
C TYR A 21 -0.44 -13.03 2.62
N ALA A 22 0.59 -12.88 3.43
CA ALA A 22 0.65 -11.84 4.44
C ALA A 22 1.72 -10.83 4.04
N LEU A 23 1.31 -9.59 3.87
CA LEU A 23 2.23 -8.48 3.68
C LEU A 23 2.59 -7.95 5.05
N ILE A 24 3.87 -7.90 5.36
CA ILE A 24 4.35 -7.49 6.69
C ILE A 24 4.87 -6.05 6.60
N LEU A 25 4.25 -5.16 7.34
CA LEU A 25 4.70 -3.78 7.49
C LEU A 25 5.35 -3.64 8.85
N SER A 26 6.38 -2.80 8.93
CA SER A 26 7.09 -2.54 10.18
C SER A 26 7.15 -1.05 10.45
N GLU A 27 7.05 -0.67 11.73
CA GLU A 27 7.29 0.71 12.11
C GLU A 27 8.75 1.06 11.86
N ILE A 28 9.00 2.24 11.31
CA ILE A 28 10.38 2.69 11.06
C ILE A 28 11.10 2.95 12.38
N GLU A 29 10.41 3.55 13.33
CA GLU A 29 11.00 3.94 14.61
C GLU A 29 10.45 3.14 15.79
N GLY A 30 9.96 1.92 15.52
CA GLY A 30 9.38 1.09 16.57
C GLY A 30 9.58 -0.37 16.28
N GLU A 31 8.97 -1.21 17.10
CA GLU A 31 9.11 -2.65 16.97
C GLU A 31 7.84 -3.35 16.49
N ARG A 32 6.75 -2.59 16.37
CA ARG A 32 5.48 -3.17 16.01
C ARG A 32 5.46 -3.56 14.52
N LYS A 33 4.88 -4.71 14.25
CA LYS A 33 4.68 -5.20 12.89
C LYS A 33 3.19 -5.34 12.62
N LEU A 34 2.80 -5.03 11.39
CA LEU A 34 1.41 -5.06 10.97
C LEU A 34 1.26 -6.03 9.82
N PRO A 35 0.66 -7.21 10.03
CA PRO A 35 0.41 -8.15 8.94
C PRO A 35 -0.91 -7.82 8.26
N ILE A 36 -0.90 -7.79 6.94
CA ILE A 36 -2.09 -7.56 6.13
C ILE A 36 -2.27 -8.74 5.18
N VAL A 37 -3.41 -9.40 5.27
CA VAL A 37 -3.70 -10.54 4.40
C VAL A 37 -4.12 -10.00 3.03
N ILE A 38 -3.46 -10.50 1.98
CA ILE A 38 -3.73 -10.08 0.61
C ILE A 38 -3.84 -11.31 -0.29
N GLY A 39 -4.52 -11.15 -1.42
CA GLY A 39 -4.68 -12.22 -2.39
C GLY A 39 -3.43 -12.44 -3.24
N THR A 40 -3.44 -13.51 -4.03
CA THR A 40 -2.31 -13.89 -4.86
C THR A 40 -1.97 -12.81 -5.89
N ASN A 41 -2.97 -12.26 -6.57
CA ASN A 41 -2.72 -11.27 -7.61
C ASN A 41 -2.13 -9.99 -7.04
N GLU A 42 -2.62 -9.55 -5.88
CA GLU A 42 -2.10 -8.36 -5.21
C GLU A 42 -0.69 -8.60 -4.70
N ALA A 43 -0.42 -9.80 -4.18
CA ALA A 43 0.92 -10.17 -3.73
C ALA A 43 1.91 -10.14 -4.89
N GLN A 44 1.52 -10.66 -6.05
CA GLN A 44 2.38 -10.63 -7.24
C GLN A 44 2.67 -9.20 -7.69
N SER A 45 1.65 -8.35 -7.70
CA SER A 45 1.81 -6.95 -8.10
C SER A 45 2.78 -6.23 -7.19
N ILE A 46 2.69 -6.46 -5.88
CA ILE A 46 3.59 -5.84 -4.91
C ILE A 46 5.00 -6.41 -5.04
N ALA A 47 5.11 -7.73 -5.19
CA ALA A 47 6.42 -8.38 -5.34
C ALA A 47 7.16 -7.87 -6.58
N ILE A 48 6.47 -7.72 -7.70
CA ILE A 48 7.06 -7.19 -8.93
C ILE A 48 7.53 -5.75 -8.72
N ALA A 49 6.76 -4.95 -7.99
CA ALA A 49 7.15 -3.57 -7.72
C ALA A 49 8.36 -3.48 -6.80
N ILE A 50 8.48 -4.39 -5.84
CA ILE A 50 9.65 -4.45 -4.95
C ILE A 50 10.88 -4.93 -5.71
N GLU A 51 10.72 -5.95 -6.55
CA GLU A 51 11.80 -6.54 -7.32
C GLU A 51 11.98 -5.77 -8.62
N LYS A 52 12.85 -4.78 -8.59
CA LYS A 52 12.99 -3.83 -9.69
C LYS A 52 13.64 -4.43 -10.94
N GLU A 53 14.21 -5.62 -10.83
CA GLU A 53 14.82 -6.29 -11.97
C GLU A 53 13.79 -6.95 -12.90
N ILE A 54 12.60 -7.21 -12.38
CA ILE A 54 11.52 -7.82 -13.15
C ILE A 54 10.69 -6.70 -13.78
N LYS A 55 10.69 -6.66 -15.13
CA LYS A 55 9.90 -5.68 -15.86
C LYS A 55 8.88 -6.42 -16.70
N PRO A 56 7.59 -6.34 -16.36
CA PRO A 56 6.58 -6.97 -17.19
C PRO A 56 6.53 -6.31 -18.56
N PRO A 57 6.19 -7.06 -19.63
CA PRO A 57 6.19 -6.50 -20.98
C PRO A 57 5.15 -5.41 -21.21
N ARG A 58 4.13 -5.40 -20.40
CA ARG A 58 3.09 -4.36 -20.46
C ARG A 58 2.80 -3.88 -19.03
N PRO A 59 2.32 -2.62 -18.88
CA PRO A 59 2.00 -2.11 -17.55
C PRO A 59 0.95 -2.96 -16.86
N LEU A 60 1.16 -3.23 -15.57
CA LEU A 60 0.15 -3.84 -14.72
C LEU A 60 -0.90 -2.77 -14.34
N THR A 61 -2.00 -3.20 -13.74
CA THR A 61 -3.08 -2.29 -13.38
C THR A 61 -2.60 -1.12 -12.52
N HIS A 62 -1.75 -1.38 -11.53
CA HIS A 62 -1.23 -0.31 -10.68
C HIS A 62 -0.26 0.59 -11.44
N ASP A 63 0.49 0.05 -12.40
CA ASP A 63 1.34 0.86 -13.26
C ASP A 63 0.49 1.79 -14.13
N LEU A 64 -0.61 1.26 -14.66
CA LEU A 64 -1.54 2.04 -15.45
C LEU A 64 -2.13 3.20 -14.63
N PHE A 65 -2.53 2.91 -13.40
CA PHE A 65 -3.06 3.94 -12.51
C PHE A 65 -2.02 5.03 -12.24
N LYS A 66 -0.78 4.63 -11.96
CA LYS A 66 0.32 5.57 -11.78
C LYS A 66 0.49 6.45 -13.02
N ASN A 67 0.53 5.82 -14.20
CA ASN A 67 0.73 6.54 -15.44
C ASN A 67 -0.42 7.50 -15.73
N PHE A 68 -1.65 7.10 -15.42
CA PHE A 68 -2.82 7.95 -15.54
C PHE A 68 -2.68 9.20 -14.66
N CYS A 69 -2.30 9.01 -13.41
CA CYS A 69 -2.13 10.14 -12.49
C CYS A 69 -1.05 11.11 -12.98
N ILE A 70 0.08 10.57 -13.43
CA ILE A 70 1.17 11.41 -13.95
C ILE A 70 0.71 12.19 -15.18
N ARG A 71 0.00 11.52 -16.08
CA ARG A 71 -0.43 12.14 -17.32
C ARG A 71 -1.42 13.30 -17.09
N PHE A 72 -2.24 13.18 -16.06
CA PHE A 72 -3.26 14.18 -15.77
C PHE A 72 -2.89 15.10 -14.60
N ASP A 73 -1.60 15.15 -14.25
CA ASP A 73 -1.06 16.03 -13.21
C ASP A 73 -1.72 15.82 -11.84
N ILE A 74 -2.03 14.56 -11.53
CA ILE A 74 -2.52 14.16 -10.21
C ILE A 74 -1.33 13.63 -9.43
N LYS A 75 -1.04 14.24 -8.29
CA LYS A 75 0.04 13.80 -7.42
C LYS A 75 -0.54 12.94 -6.30
N ILE A 76 -0.03 11.73 -6.17
CA ILE A 76 -0.34 10.89 -5.01
C ILE A 76 0.67 11.23 -3.93
N LYS A 77 0.20 11.77 -2.81
CA LYS A 77 1.06 12.32 -1.77
C LYS A 77 1.44 11.28 -0.73
N GLN A 78 0.49 10.45 -0.32
CA GLN A 78 0.74 9.41 0.66
C GLN A 78 -0.43 8.44 0.70
N VAL A 79 -0.21 7.31 1.34
CA VAL A 79 -1.28 6.34 1.63
C VAL A 79 -1.34 6.18 3.15
N ILE A 80 -2.55 6.03 3.67
CA ILE A 80 -2.78 5.92 5.11
C ILE A 80 -3.65 4.69 5.37
N ILE A 81 -3.17 3.81 6.23
CA ILE A 81 -3.96 2.70 6.74
C ILE A 81 -4.60 3.20 8.03
N HIS A 82 -5.92 3.33 8.06
CA HIS A 82 -6.53 4.10 9.13
C HIS A 82 -7.45 3.35 10.07
N LYS A 83 -7.94 2.18 9.72
CA LYS A 83 -8.73 1.42 10.68
C LYS A 83 -8.84 -0.05 10.28
N LEU A 84 -9.18 -0.88 11.27
CA LEU A 84 -9.45 -2.29 11.10
C LEU A 84 -10.89 -2.54 11.53
N VAL A 85 -11.71 -3.07 10.62
CA VAL A 85 -13.11 -3.40 10.87
C VAL A 85 -13.35 -4.82 10.40
N ASP A 86 -13.78 -5.68 11.32
CA ASP A 86 -14.08 -7.08 11.01
C ASP A 86 -12.93 -7.79 10.27
N GLY A 87 -11.70 -7.54 10.72
CA GLY A 87 -10.52 -8.17 10.11
C GLY A 87 -10.06 -7.55 8.81
N VAL A 88 -10.69 -6.47 8.37
CA VAL A 88 -10.35 -5.80 7.11
C VAL A 88 -9.74 -4.43 7.41
N PHE A 89 -8.56 -4.19 6.88
CA PHE A 89 -7.92 -2.88 6.99
C PHE A 89 -8.48 -1.94 5.93
N TYR A 90 -8.82 -0.73 6.36
CA TYR A 90 -9.26 0.35 5.48
C TYR A 90 -8.11 1.29 5.23
N SER A 91 -7.98 1.74 4.01
CA SER A 91 -6.90 2.62 3.61
C SER A 91 -7.41 3.77 2.76
N SER A 92 -6.66 4.86 2.76
CA SER A 92 -6.95 6.02 1.92
C SER A 92 -5.71 6.40 1.13
N VAL A 93 -5.95 6.80 -0.11
CA VAL A 93 -4.92 7.39 -0.96
C VAL A 93 -5.17 8.89 -0.99
N ILE A 94 -4.15 9.66 -0.59
CA ILE A 94 -4.25 11.11 -0.57
C ILE A 94 -3.69 11.65 -1.88
N CYS A 95 -4.56 12.26 -2.67
CA CYS A 95 -4.20 12.81 -3.98
C CYS A 95 -4.34 14.32 -3.97
N GLU A 96 -3.57 14.98 -4.82
CA GLU A 96 -3.63 16.43 -4.97
C GLU A 96 -3.62 16.80 -6.45
N ARG A 97 -4.50 17.73 -6.80
CA ARG A 97 -4.51 18.33 -8.12
C ARG A 97 -4.87 19.81 -7.97
N ASP A 98 -4.05 20.67 -8.58
CA ASP A 98 -4.25 22.13 -8.54
C ASP A 98 -4.37 22.66 -7.11
N GLY A 99 -3.59 22.12 -6.19
CA GLY A 99 -3.59 22.54 -4.79
C GLY A 99 -4.75 22.00 -3.97
N ILE A 100 -5.63 21.21 -4.55
CA ILE A 100 -6.79 20.65 -3.85
C ILE A 100 -6.52 19.20 -3.55
N GLU A 101 -6.62 18.82 -2.27
CA GLU A 101 -6.45 17.45 -1.84
C GLU A 101 -7.76 16.69 -1.85
N GLU A 102 -7.70 15.46 -2.32
CA GLU A 102 -8.80 14.52 -2.29
C GLU A 102 -8.37 13.26 -1.55
N ILE A 103 -9.27 12.71 -0.76
CA ILE A 103 -9.03 11.47 -0.01
C ILE A 103 -9.86 10.39 -0.68
N ILE A 104 -9.19 9.36 -1.19
CA ILE A 104 -9.84 8.29 -1.94
C ILE A 104 -9.75 7.00 -1.16
N ASP A 105 -10.89 6.37 -0.91
CA ASP A 105 -10.94 5.08 -0.24
C ASP A 105 -10.34 4.00 -1.12
N SER A 106 -9.59 3.07 -0.53
CA SER A 106 -8.97 2.00 -1.28
C SER A 106 -8.72 0.78 -0.39
N ARG A 107 -8.55 -0.36 -1.01
CA ARG A 107 -8.03 -1.52 -0.29
C ARG A 107 -6.57 -1.26 0.07
N SER A 108 -6.14 -1.80 1.21
CA SER A 108 -4.75 -1.59 1.66
C SER A 108 -3.74 -2.16 0.67
N SER A 109 -4.03 -3.29 0.04
CA SER A 109 -3.14 -3.88 -0.96
C SER A 109 -2.93 -2.96 -2.15
N ASP A 110 -3.99 -2.32 -2.64
CA ASP A 110 -3.89 -1.40 -3.77
C ASP A 110 -3.13 -0.12 -3.39
N ALA A 111 -3.42 0.42 -2.21
CA ALA A 111 -2.74 1.62 -1.73
C ALA A 111 -1.23 1.38 -1.60
N ILE A 112 -0.85 0.23 -1.06
CA ILE A 112 0.56 -0.12 -0.89
C ILE A 112 1.23 -0.37 -2.24
N ALA A 113 0.55 -1.06 -3.17
CA ALA A 113 1.08 -1.30 -4.51
C ALA A 113 1.38 0.02 -5.23
N LEU A 114 0.52 1.01 -5.06
CA LEU A 114 0.75 2.34 -5.61
C LEU A 114 1.90 3.06 -4.92
N ALA A 115 1.95 2.99 -3.59
CA ALA A 115 2.99 3.66 -2.82
C ALA A 115 4.38 3.19 -3.25
N ILE A 116 4.57 1.90 -3.44
CA ILE A 116 5.85 1.34 -3.85
C ILE A 116 6.24 1.87 -5.22
N ARG A 117 5.30 1.89 -6.17
CA ARG A 117 5.58 2.31 -7.56
C ARG A 117 5.94 3.78 -7.66
N LEU A 118 5.42 4.58 -6.75
CA LEU A 118 5.66 6.01 -6.73
C LEU A 118 6.84 6.39 -5.85
N SER A 119 7.54 5.39 -5.30
CA SER A 119 8.64 5.60 -4.34
C SER A 119 8.19 6.46 -3.16
N LEU A 120 6.93 6.32 -2.76
CA LEU A 120 6.42 7.03 -1.60
C LEU A 120 6.95 6.34 -0.34
N ILE A 121 7.61 7.11 0.48
CA ILE A 121 8.16 6.63 1.75
C ILE A 121 7.12 6.73 2.87
N HIS A 122 5.92 7.21 2.55
CA HIS A 122 4.89 7.51 3.54
C HIS A 122 3.71 6.56 3.43
N ILE A 123 3.94 5.31 3.84
CA ILE A 123 2.84 4.44 4.22
C ILE A 123 2.67 4.67 5.71
N SER A 124 1.51 5.17 6.11
CA SER A 124 1.31 5.63 7.47
C SER A 124 0.08 4.99 8.08
N GLU A 125 0.07 4.90 9.41
CA GLU A 125 -1.12 4.49 10.15
C GLU A 125 -1.25 5.37 11.39
N PRO A 126 -2.46 5.48 11.97
CA PRO A 126 -2.60 6.19 13.23
C PRO A 126 -1.80 5.52 14.33
N THR A 127 -1.35 6.31 15.31
CA THR A 127 -0.55 5.80 16.43
C THR A 127 -1.31 4.84 17.34
N ARG A 128 -2.63 4.87 17.29
CA ARG A 128 -3.44 3.98 18.12
C ARG A 128 -3.39 2.56 17.57
N PRO A 129 -3.23 1.56 18.43
CA PRO A 129 -3.34 0.18 17.98
C PRO A 129 -4.78 -0.12 17.52
N TYR A 130 -4.89 -0.97 16.51
CA TYR A 130 -6.19 -1.38 15.99
C TYR A 130 -6.83 -2.50 16.81
N LEU A 131 -6.08 -3.04 17.73
CA LEU A 131 -6.52 -4.18 18.55
C LEU A 131 -6.93 -3.74 19.93
#